data_b8f999b27b4dc8f235bd0803b88caf9e
#
_entry.id   b8f999b27b4dc8f235bd0803b88caf9e
#
_cell.length_a   1.000
_cell.length_b   1.000
_cell.length_c   1.000
_cell.angle_alpha   90.00
_cell.angle_beta   90.00
_cell.angle_gamma   90.00
#
_symmetry.space_group_name_H-M   'P 1'
#
loop_
_entity.id
_entity.type
_entity.pdbx_description
1 polymer ?
#
loop_
_entity_poly.entity_id
_entity_poly.type
_entity_poly.pdbx_seq_one_letter_code
_entity_poly.pdbx_strand_id
1 'polypeptide(L)'
;MNQAIAVAGAMLAAGLALGGGAIGAAIGDGLAGNATIAGTARQPEAQGQLTGIMFLIVGLCEAMYFINLALGFVFIYVIAASVKA
;
A
#
# COMPACT_ATOMS: atom_id res chain seq x y z
N MET A 1 -20.10 -24.88 -8.02
CA MET A 1 -19.48 -23.99 -9.03
C MET A 1 -19.52 -22.54 -8.60
N ASN A 2 -20.67 -22.02 -8.17
CA ASN A 2 -20.78 -20.62 -7.74
C ASN A 2 -19.88 -20.31 -6.56
N GLN A 3 -19.72 -21.27 -5.65
CA GLN A 3 -18.83 -21.11 -4.49
C GLN A 3 -17.38 -21.04 -4.92
N ALA A 4 -16.96 -21.86 -5.87
CA ALA A 4 -15.61 -21.84 -6.39
C ALA A 4 -15.33 -20.51 -7.09
N ILE A 5 -16.30 -19.98 -7.84
CA ILE A 5 -16.17 -18.68 -8.50
C ILE A 5 -16.06 -17.57 -7.46
N ALA A 6 -16.87 -17.62 -6.39
CA ALA A 6 -16.82 -16.62 -5.33
C ALA A 6 -15.47 -16.63 -4.61
N VAL A 7 -14.93 -17.82 -4.30
CA VAL A 7 -13.62 -17.94 -3.65
C VAL A 7 -12.53 -17.43 -4.58
N ALA A 8 -12.56 -17.80 -5.85
CA ALA A 8 -11.58 -17.33 -6.83
C ALA A 8 -11.62 -15.81 -6.95
N GLY A 9 -12.83 -15.22 -6.98
CA GLY A 9 -13.01 -13.77 -7.03
C GLY A 9 -12.44 -13.08 -5.79
N ALA A 10 -12.70 -13.63 -4.61
CA ALA A 10 -12.19 -13.07 -3.37
C ALA A 10 -10.65 -13.13 -3.30
N MET A 11 -10.06 -14.24 -3.72
CA MET A 11 -8.61 -14.39 -3.73
C MET A 11 -7.96 -13.45 -4.75
N LEU A 12 -8.58 -13.29 -5.91
CA LEU A 12 -8.09 -12.35 -6.92
C LEU A 12 -8.20 -10.90 -6.41
N ALA A 13 -9.32 -10.56 -5.76
CA ALA A 13 -9.50 -9.24 -5.18
C ALA A 13 -8.44 -8.95 -4.12
N ALA A 14 -8.12 -9.94 -3.27
CA ALA A 14 -7.07 -9.80 -2.27
C ALA A 14 -5.71 -9.55 -2.93
N GLY A 15 -5.39 -10.32 -3.98
CA GLY A 15 -4.14 -10.15 -4.72
C GLY A 15 -4.03 -8.79 -5.37
N LEU A 16 -5.10 -8.29 -5.98
CA LEU A 16 -5.12 -6.98 -6.61
C LEU A 16 -5.00 -5.86 -5.57
N ALA A 17 -5.70 -5.97 -4.45
CA ALA A 17 -5.62 -4.98 -3.39
C ALA A 17 -4.20 -4.90 -2.81
N LEU A 18 -3.61 -6.04 -2.48
CA LEU A 18 -2.28 -6.10 -1.89
C LEU A 18 -1.20 -5.70 -2.89
N GLY A 19 -1.27 -6.23 -4.12
CA GLY A 19 -0.31 -5.91 -5.16
C GLY A 19 -0.39 -4.46 -5.59
N GLY A 20 -1.60 -3.96 -5.85
CA GLY A 20 -1.82 -2.57 -6.21
C GLY A 20 -1.40 -1.60 -5.12
N GLY A 21 -1.76 -1.93 -3.88
CA GLY A 21 -1.36 -1.13 -2.72
C GLY A 21 0.16 -1.09 -2.54
N ALA A 22 0.82 -2.24 -2.69
CA ALA A 22 2.28 -2.33 -2.57
C ALA A 22 2.97 -1.50 -3.64
N ILE A 23 2.52 -1.59 -4.89
CA ILE A 23 3.09 -0.81 -5.99
C ILE A 23 2.89 0.68 -5.74
N GLY A 24 1.67 1.08 -5.38
CA GLY A 24 1.35 2.48 -5.12
C GLY A 24 2.14 3.06 -3.96
N ALA A 25 2.21 2.34 -2.85
CA ALA A 25 2.98 2.77 -1.68
C ALA A 25 4.47 2.89 -2.01
N ALA A 26 5.03 1.89 -2.71
CA ALA A 26 6.44 1.90 -3.08
C ALA A 26 6.78 3.06 -4.02
N ILE A 27 5.91 3.34 -5.00
CA ILE A 27 6.10 4.45 -5.93
C ILE A 27 6.02 5.78 -5.16
N GLY A 28 5.03 5.94 -4.29
CA GLY A 28 4.89 7.15 -3.49
C GLY A 28 6.08 7.38 -2.58
N ASP A 29 6.53 6.35 -1.89
CA ASP A 29 7.70 6.42 -1.03
C ASP A 29 8.95 6.76 -1.83
N GLY A 30 9.11 6.14 -3.01
CA GLY A 30 10.25 6.39 -3.89
C GLY A 30 10.27 7.82 -4.40
N LEU A 31 9.12 8.37 -4.79
CA LEU A 31 9.04 9.76 -5.25
C LEU A 31 9.37 10.75 -4.14
N ALA A 32 8.83 10.50 -2.93
CA ALA A 32 9.13 11.34 -1.78
C ALA A 32 10.61 11.28 -1.40
N GLY A 33 11.19 10.07 -1.41
CA GLY A 33 12.61 9.88 -1.12
C GLY A 33 13.50 10.55 -2.14
N ASN A 34 13.19 10.39 -3.42
CA ASN A 34 13.94 11.03 -4.49
C ASN A 34 13.92 12.55 -4.36
N ALA A 35 12.75 13.13 -4.13
CA ALA A 35 12.61 14.57 -3.97
C ALA A 35 13.38 15.07 -2.74
N THR A 36 13.37 14.31 -1.64
CA THR A 36 14.08 14.67 -0.41
C THR A 36 15.59 14.65 -0.63
N ILE A 37 16.10 13.63 -1.30
CA ILE A 37 17.54 13.52 -1.60
C ILE A 37 17.98 14.65 -2.51
N ALA A 38 17.22 14.92 -3.58
CA ALA A 38 17.54 15.98 -4.51
C ALA A 38 17.48 17.35 -3.87
N GLY A 39 16.47 17.61 -3.02
CA GLY A 39 16.35 18.87 -2.31
C GLY A 39 17.47 19.09 -1.30
N THR A 40 17.84 18.04 -0.57
CA THR A 40 18.95 18.10 0.40
C THR A 40 20.27 18.36 -0.31
N ALA A 41 20.47 17.77 -1.49
CA ALA A 41 21.68 17.99 -2.28
C ALA A 41 21.81 19.46 -2.73
N ARG A 42 20.67 20.10 -3.03
CA ARG A 42 20.66 21.52 -3.43
C ARG A 42 20.76 22.47 -2.25
N GLN A 43 20.08 22.15 -1.17
CA GLN A 43 20.00 22.98 0.03
C GLN A 43 20.19 22.09 1.27
N PRO A 44 21.44 21.79 1.64
CA PRO A 44 21.70 20.92 2.79
C PRO A 44 21.10 21.44 4.09
N GLU A 45 20.94 22.74 4.23
CA GLU A 45 20.35 23.37 5.41
C GLU A 45 18.85 23.06 5.55
N ALA A 46 18.19 22.64 4.48
CA ALA A 46 16.78 22.27 4.51
C ALA A 46 16.56 20.79 4.86
N GLN A 47 17.59 20.03 5.13
CA GLN A 47 17.49 18.58 5.34
C GLN A 47 16.47 18.20 6.41
N GLY A 48 16.47 18.89 7.54
CA GLY A 48 15.56 18.59 8.64
C GLY A 48 14.09 18.77 8.23
N GLN A 49 13.81 19.87 7.57
CA GLN A 49 12.45 20.19 7.09
C GLN A 49 12.00 19.19 6.01
N LEU A 50 12.87 18.90 5.05
CA LEU A 50 12.56 17.97 3.95
C LEU A 50 12.35 16.56 4.48
N THR A 51 13.17 16.10 5.42
CA THR A 51 13.03 14.78 6.03
C THR A 51 11.71 14.67 6.79
N GLY A 52 11.31 15.71 7.51
CA GLY A 52 10.03 15.73 8.22
C GLY A 52 8.84 15.60 7.27
N ILE A 53 8.86 16.34 6.16
CA ILE A 53 7.81 16.26 5.15
C ILE A 53 7.82 14.88 4.48
N MET A 54 9.01 14.34 4.20
CA MET A 54 9.14 13.00 3.62
C MET A 54 8.49 11.95 4.52
N PHE A 55 8.76 11.97 5.81
CA PHE A 55 8.17 11.00 6.74
C PHE A 55 6.66 11.15 6.82
N LEU A 56 6.13 12.36 6.71
CA LEU A 56 4.68 12.57 6.67
C LEU A 56 4.09 11.87 5.43
N ILE A 57 4.69 12.06 4.26
CA ILE A 57 4.23 11.47 3.01
C ILE A 57 4.35 9.94 3.08
N VAL A 58 5.50 9.43 3.53
CA VAL A 58 5.73 7.99 3.66
C VAL A 58 4.73 7.37 4.64
N GLY A 59 4.48 8.04 5.76
CA GLY A 59 3.49 7.56 6.74
C GLY A 59 2.10 7.47 6.14
N LEU A 60 1.68 8.45 5.34
CA LEU A 60 0.37 8.41 4.68
C LEU A 60 0.31 7.31 3.62
N CYS A 61 1.38 7.11 2.85
CA CYS A 61 1.45 6.02 1.86
C CYS A 61 1.36 4.65 2.54
N GLU A 62 2.07 4.46 3.63
CA GLU A 62 2.02 3.21 4.40
C GLU A 62 0.65 2.99 5.03
N ALA A 63 -0.01 4.05 5.52
CA ALA A 63 -1.36 3.95 6.07
C ALA A 63 -2.33 3.43 5.01
N MET A 64 -2.24 3.92 3.77
CA MET A 64 -3.07 3.43 2.67
C MET A 64 -2.80 1.96 2.38
N TYR A 65 -1.54 1.54 2.41
CA TYR A 65 -1.18 0.15 2.20
C TYR A 65 -1.75 -0.74 3.31
N PHE A 66 -1.68 -0.32 4.58
CA PHE A 66 -2.22 -1.10 5.69
C PHE A 66 -3.74 -1.22 5.61
N ILE A 67 -4.45 -0.21 5.11
CA ILE A 67 -5.88 -0.31 4.85
C ILE A 67 -6.15 -1.38 3.78
N ASN A 68 -5.37 -1.40 2.71
CA ASN A 68 -5.49 -2.41 1.67
C ASN A 68 -5.15 -3.81 2.19
N LEU A 69 -4.16 -3.92 3.07
CA LEU A 69 -3.80 -5.18 3.71
C LEU A 69 -4.97 -5.72 4.54
N ALA A 70 -5.65 -4.85 5.29
CA ALA A 70 -6.82 -5.24 6.07
C ALA A 70 -7.94 -5.73 5.16
N LEU A 71 -8.20 -5.04 4.04
CA LEU A 71 -9.18 -5.49 3.06
C LEU A 71 -8.80 -6.83 2.45
N GLY A 72 -7.51 -7.05 2.17
CA GLY A 72 -7.01 -8.33 1.68
C GLY A 72 -7.32 -9.47 2.63
N PHE A 73 -7.09 -9.27 3.92
CA PHE A 73 -7.43 -10.26 4.94
C PHE A 73 -8.93 -10.49 5.02
N VAL A 74 -9.75 -9.46 4.86
CA VAL A 74 -11.21 -9.61 4.82
C VAL A 74 -11.61 -10.49 3.66
N PHE A 75 -11.07 -10.27 2.46
CA PHE A 75 -11.38 -11.12 1.31
C PHE A 75 -10.97 -12.56 1.53
N ILE A 76 -9.83 -12.81 2.16
CA ILE A 76 -9.30 -14.16 2.36
C ILE A 76 -10.03 -14.86 3.52
N TYR A 77 -10.09 -14.22 4.69
CA TYR A 77 -10.50 -14.89 5.92
C TYR A 77 -11.97 -14.73 6.24
N VAL A 78 -12.63 -13.74 5.68
CA VAL A 78 -14.05 -13.52 5.93
C VAL A 78 -14.88 -13.95 4.73
N ILE A 79 -14.61 -13.41 3.55
CA ILE A 79 -15.45 -13.65 2.38
C ILE A 79 -15.16 -15.03 1.78
N ALA A 80 -13.90 -15.35 1.50
CA ALA A 80 -13.56 -16.65 0.91
C ALA A 80 -13.87 -17.80 1.88
N ALA A 81 -13.59 -17.62 3.16
CA ALA A 81 -13.82 -18.64 4.17
C ALA A 81 -15.31 -18.85 4.47
N SER A 82 -16.16 -17.85 4.22
CA SER A 82 -17.61 -17.97 4.43
C SER A 82 -18.30 -18.79 3.33
N VAL A 83 -17.63 -18.97 2.21
CA VAL A 83 -18.17 -19.73 1.07
C VAL A 83 -17.79 -21.18 1.25
N LYS A 84 -18.80 -22.04 1.34
CA LYS A 84 -18.56 -23.47 1.46
C LYS A 84 -18.42 -24.12 0.10
N ALA A 85 -17.45 -24.98 -0.01
CA ALA A 85 -17.20 -25.72 -1.24
C ALA A 85 -18.27 -26.80 -1.46
#